data_a6a63b9afb40aeff5fea21d46517c4de
#
_entry.id   a6a63b9afb40aeff5fea21d46517c4de
#
_cell.length_a   1.000
_cell.length_b   1.000
_cell.length_c   1.000
_cell.angle_alpha   90.00
_cell.angle_beta   90.00
_cell.angle_gamma   90.00
#
_symmetry.space_group_name_H-M   'P 1'
#
loop_
_entity.id
_entity.type
_entity.pdbx_description
1 polymer ?
#
loop_
_entity_poly.entity_id
_entity_poly.type
_entity_poly.pdbx_seq_one_letter_code
_entity_poly.pdbx_strand_id
1 'polypeptide(L)'
;MFTSWGVETVKAFGEKEMEDILTALDGEEYGIVLRAKGIVPCAEGGWLHFDYTPGEQNIRKGAADFTGRLCVIGSKLKEDGLRQLFGV
;
A
#
# COMPACT_ATOMS: atom_id res chain seq x y z
N MET A 1 -17.24 -10.36 -5.92
CA MET A 1 -17.43 -8.89 -5.94
C MET A 1 -16.17 -8.22 -5.49
N PHE A 2 -15.77 -7.18 -6.18
CA PHE A 2 -14.57 -6.42 -5.84
C PHE A 2 -14.95 -5.19 -5.04
N THR A 3 -14.13 -4.87 -4.06
CA THR A 3 -14.28 -3.66 -3.26
C THR A 3 -12.94 -2.93 -3.24
N SER A 4 -12.98 -1.70 -2.78
CA SER A 4 -11.75 -0.93 -2.58
C SER A 4 -11.69 -0.42 -1.15
N TRP A 5 -10.47 -0.36 -0.64
CA TRP A 5 -10.17 0.23 0.65
C TRP A 5 -9.13 1.30 0.41
N GLY A 6 -9.41 2.51 0.85
CA GLY A 6 -8.48 3.61 0.66
C GLY A 6 -8.35 4.42 1.93
N VAL A 7 -7.18 5.04 2.10
CA VAL A 7 -6.92 5.84 3.27
C VAL A 7 -5.94 6.95 2.93
N GLU A 8 -6.09 8.09 3.60
CA GLU A 8 -5.11 9.15 3.58
C GLU A 8 -4.30 9.07 4.87
N THR A 9 -3.01 9.37 4.78
CA THR A 9 -2.14 9.26 5.95
C THR A 9 -0.97 10.22 5.84
N VAL A 10 -0.50 10.68 6.99
CA VAL A 10 0.72 11.46 7.08
C VAL A 10 1.93 10.58 7.43
N LYS A 11 1.71 9.28 7.58
CA LYS A 11 2.78 8.36 7.94
C LYS A 11 3.82 8.28 6.84
N ALA A 12 5.10 8.30 7.24
CA ALA A 12 6.21 8.07 6.34
C ALA A 12 6.57 6.58 6.37
N PHE A 13 6.81 6.00 5.19
CA PHE A 13 7.14 4.59 5.04
C PHE A 13 8.57 4.45 4.56
N GLY A 14 9.32 3.49 5.14
CA GLY A 14 10.62 3.12 4.59
C GLY A 14 10.45 2.30 3.32
N GLU A 15 11.45 2.33 2.43
CA GLU A 15 11.38 1.53 1.21
C GLU A 15 11.29 0.04 1.52
N LYS A 16 12.10 -0.45 2.45
CA LYS A 16 12.08 -1.85 2.84
C LYS A 16 10.76 -2.21 3.52
N GLU A 17 10.25 -1.33 4.35
CA GLU A 17 8.95 -1.52 4.99
C GLU A 17 7.87 -1.70 3.92
N MET A 18 7.86 -0.84 2.90
CA MET A 18 6.86 -0.93 1.84
C MET A 18 7.02 -2.22 1.04
N GLU A 19 8.26 -2.64 0.74
CA GLU A 19 8.48 -3.92 0.07
C GLU A 19 7.86 -5.08 0.86
N ASP A 20 8.08 -5.10 2.17
CA ASP A 20 7.56 -6.16 3.03
C ASP A 20 6.03 -6.12 3.09
N ILE A 21 5.45 -4.92 3.14
CA ILE A 21 3.99 -4.77 3.13
C ILE A 21 3.40 -5.33 1.82
N LEU A 22 3.95 -4.94 0.69
CA LEU A 22 3.42 -5.38 -0.60
C LEU A 22 3.60 -6.89 -0.79
N THR A 23 4.71 -7.45 -0.30
CA THR A 23 4.93 -8.89 -0.35
C THR A 23 3.88 -9.62 0.49
N ALA A 24 3.51 -9.05 1.64
CA ALA A 24 2.48 -9.64 2.48
C ALA A 24 1.12 -9.72 1.79
N LEU A 25 0.84 -8.82 0.83
CA LEU A 25 -0.42 -8.84 0.09
C LEU A 25 -0.54 -10.05 -0.84
N ASP A 26 0.56 -10.75 -1.14
CA ASP A 26 0.52 -11.98 -1.93
C ASP A 26 -0.14 -13.13 -1.17
N GLY A 27 -0.15 -13.06 0.17
CA GLY A 27 -0.82 -14.05 0.99
C GLY A 27 -2.31 -13.80 1.05
N GLU A 28 -3.04 -14.72 1.65
CA GLU A 28 -4.51 -14.63 1.74
C GLU A 28 -4.99 -13.97 3.04
N GLU A 29 -4.06 -13.54 3.89
CA GLU A 29 -4.42 -12.96 5.19
C GLU A 29 -5.23 -11.68 5.07
N TYR A 30 -5.10 -10.96 3.97
CA TYR A 30 -5.73 -9.66 3.78
C TYR A 30 -6.86 -9.68 2.76
N GLY A 31 -7.25 -10.88 2.36
CA GLY A 31 -8.23 -11.10 1.31
C GLY A 31 -7.53 -11.40 -0.01
N ILE A 32 -8.29 -11.36 -1.08
CA ILE A 32 -7.75 -11.58 -2.42
C ILE A 32 -7.45 -10.20 -3.01
N VAL A 33 -6.21 -9.77 -2.91
CA VAL A 33 -5.79 -8.45 -3.37
C VAL A 33 -5.45 -8.53 -4.84
N LEU A 34 -6.13 -7.73 -5.66
CA LEU A 34 -5.88 -7.67 -7.10
C LEU A 34 -4.95 -6.53 -7.48
N ARG A 35 -5.00 -5.43 -6.75
CA ARG A 35 -4.18 -4.28 -7.03
C ARG A 35 -4.07 -3.39 -5.79
N ALA A 36 -2.91 -2.78 -5.64
CA ALA A 36 -2.74 -1.72 -4.66
C ALA A 36 -1.87 -0.63 -5.27
N LYS A 37 -2.11 0.60 -4.88
CA LYS A 37 -1.26 1.71 -5.32
C LYS A 37 -1.30 2.81 -4.28
N GLY A 38 -0.30 3.66 -4.32
CA GLY A 38 -0.26 4.78 -3.41
C GLY A 38 0.90 5.71 -3.67
N ILE A 39 0.78 6.88 -3.04
CA ILE A 39 1.81 7.90 -3.02
C ILE A 39 1.91 8.32 -1.56
N VAL A 40 3.04 8.04 -0.92
CA VAL A 40 3.20 8.27 0.51
C VAL A 40 4.55 8.92 0.81
N PRO A 41 4.66 9.64 1.94
CA PRO A 41 5.97 10.14 2.36
C PRO A 41 6.94 8.98 2.59
N CYS A 42 8.21 9.22 2.26
CA CYS A 42 9.26 8.22 2.47
C CYS A 42 10.05 8.57 3.73
N ALA A 43 10.28 7.56 4.58
CA ALA A 43 11.00 7.77 5.84
C ALA A 43 12.45 8.21 5.59
N GLU A 44 13.04 7.84 4.47
CA GLU A 44 14.40 8.23 4.09
C GLU A 44 14.44 9.55 3.31
N GLY A 45 13.31 10.24 3.20
CA GLY A 45 13.21 11.52 2.51
C GLY A 45 12.47 11.41 1.19
N GLY A 46 11.76 12.48 0.84
CA GLY A 46 10.98 12.49 -0.39
C GLY A 46 9.70 11.69 -0.28
N TRP A 47 9.26 11.18 -1.41
CA TRP A 47 8.00 10.46 -1.52
C TRP A 47 8.19 9.16 -2.28
N LEU A 48 7.39 8.14 -1.92
CA LEU A 48 7.36 6.85 -2.61
C LEU A 48 6.06 6.74 -3.39
N HIS A 49 6.18 6.29 -4.63
CA HIS A 49 5.05 5.86 -5.45
C HIS A 49 5.12 4.36 -5.55
N PHE A 50 4.02 3.67 -5.30
CA PHE A 50 4.05 2.22 -5.42
C PHE A 50 2.84 1.70 -6.18
N ASP A 51 3.07 0.59 -6.86
CA ASP A 51 2.05 -0.19 -7.53
C ASP A 51 2.26 -1.65 -7.22
N TYR A 52 1.16 -2.36 -7.03
CA TYR A 52 1.18 -3.78 -6.73
C TYR A 52 0.11 -4.50 -7.56
N THR A 53 0.49 -5.62 -8.13
CA THR A 53 -0.42 -6.65 -8.62
C THR A 53 0.11 -7.98 -8.10
N PRO A 54 -0.70 -9.06 -8.06
CA PRO A 54 -0.24 -10.33 -7.50
C PRO A 54 1.11 -10.77 -8.09
N GLY A 55 2.08 -10.97 -7.21
CA GLY A 55 3.42 -11.40 -7.58
C GLY A 55 4.32 -10.31 -8.16
N GLU A 56 3.82 -9.09 -8.34
CA GLU A 56 4.62 -7.99 -8.89
C GLU A 56 4.47 -6.73 -8.05
N GLN A 57 5.57 -6.05 -7.82
CA GLN A 57 5.54 -4.79 -7.11
C GLN A 57 6.55 -3.83 -7.72
N ASN A 58 6.20 -2.55 -7.72
CA ASN A 58 7.07 -1.49 -8.19
C ASN A 58 7.05 -0.37 -7.16
N ILE A 59 8.21 -0.04 -6.61
CA ILE A 59 8.35 1.02 -5.63
C ILE A 59 9.43 1.95 -6.16
N ARG A 60 9.11 3.25 -6.24
CA ARG A 60 10.03 4.24 -6.81
C ARG A 60 9.85 5.58 -6.13
N LYS A 61 10.87 6.40 -6.18
CA LYS A 61 10.77 7.78 -5.75
C LYS A 61 9.95 8.56 -6.77
N GLY A 62 9.19 9.53 -6.30
CA GLY A 62 8.40 10.35 -7.18
C GLY A 62 8.03 11.67 -6.57
N ALA A 63 7.24 12.46 -7.30
CA ALA A 63 6.83 13.78 -6.86
C ALA A 63 5.93 13.69 -5.62
N ALA A 64 5.99 14.72 -4.79
CA ALA A 64 5.12 14.85 -3.62
C ALA A 64 3.66 15.02 -4.05
N ASP A 65 2.75 14.50 -3.23
CA ASP A 65 1.34 14.77 -3.38
C ASP A 65 0.91 15.70 -2.24
N PHE A 66 -0.34 16.11 -2.28
CA PHE A 66 -0.92 16.97 -1.27
C PHE A 66 -0.95 16.28 0.10
N THR A 67 -1.28 14.99 0.10
CA THR A 67 -1.24 14.16 1.30
C THR A 67 -0.87 12.74 0.88
N GLY A 68 -0.39 11.94 1.82
CA GLY A 68 -0.20 10.52 1.56
C GLY A 68 -1.54 9.85 1.34
N ARG A 69 -1.59 8.96 0.35
CA ARG A 69 -2.81 8.18 0.10
C ARG A 69 -2.44 6.84 -0.48
N LEU A 70 -3.25 5.85 -0.13
CA LEU A 70 -3.09 4.52 -0.68
C LEU A 70 -4.46 3.87 -0.87
N CYS A 71 -4.51 2.92 -1.79
CA CYS A 71 -5.75 2.23 -2.14
C CYS A 71 -5.44 0.77 -2.44
N VAL A 72 -6.29 -0.12 -1.94
CA VAL A 72 -6.21 -1.55 -2.19
C VAL A 72 -7.54 -1.99 -2.80
N ILE A 73 -7.48 -2.73 -3.89
CA ILE A 73 -8.66 -3.23 -4.59
C ILE A 73 -8.59 -4.75 -4.59
N GLY A 74 -9.71 -5.39 -4.26
CA GLY A 74 -9.74 -6.84 -4.25
C GLY A 74 -11.08 -7.37 -3.80
N SER A 75 -11.09 -8.65 -3.42
CA SER A 75 -12.28 -9.35 -2.97
C SER A 75 -12.08 -9.82 -1.55
N LYS A 76 -13.12 -9.69 -0.73
CA LYS A 76 -13.10 -10.15 0.67
C LYS A 76 -11.96 -9.49 1.46
N LEU A 77 -11.74 -8.20 1.24
CA LEU A 77 -10.65 -7.48 1.90
C LEU A 77 -10.85 -7.46 3.41
N LYS A 78 -9.78 -7.71 4.13
CA LYS A 78 -9.73 -7.64 5.59
C LYS A 78 -9.24 -6.24 5.97
N GLU A 79 -10.17 -5.29 6.08
CA GLU A 79 -9.81 -3.89 6.27
C GLU A 79 -9.04 -3.63 7.55
N ASP A 80 -9.44 -4.27 8.66
CA ASP A 80 -8.71 -4.11 9.92
C ASP A 80 -7.28 -4.65 9.78
N GLY A 81 -7.12 -5.77 9.10
CA GLY A 81 -5.80 -6.32 8.83
C GLY A 81 -4.96 -5.42 7.96
N LEU A 82 -5.58 -4.81 6.93
CA LEU A 82 -4.86 -3.87 6.07
C LEU A 82 -4.42 -2.64 6.86
N ARG A 83 -5.27 -2.12 7.74
CA ARG A 83 -4.87 -1.00 8.59
C ARG A 83 -3.67 -1.35 9.45
N GLN A 84 -3.68 -2.52 10.05
CA GLN A 84 -2.56 -2.99 10.87
C GLN A 84 -1.30 -3.18 10.03
N LEU A 85 -1.45 -3.76 8.84
CA LEU A 85 -0.32 -4.02 7.96
C LEU A 85 0.38 -2.73 7.55
N PHE A 86 -0.39 -1.75 7.09
CA PHE A 86 0.17 -0.45 6.71
C PHE A 86 0.50 0.42 7.92
N GLY A 87 -0.09 0.14 9.08
CA GLY A 87 0.15 0.95 10.27
C GLY A 87 -0.59 2.28 10.23
N VAL A 88 -1.74 2.25 9.64
CA VAL A 88 -2.61 3.44 9.53
C VAL A 88 -3.98 3.15 10.12
#